data_2371234333b34ecd94743d96045a3654
#
_entry.id   2371234333b34ecd94743d96045a3654
#
_cell.length_a   1.000
_cell.length_b   1.000
_cell.length_c   1.000
_cell.angle_alpha   90.00
_cell.angle_beta   90.00
_cell.angle_gamma   90.00
#
_symmetry.space_group_name_H-M   'P 1'
#
loop_
_entity.id
_entity.type
_entity.pdbx_description
1 polymer ?
#
loop_
_entity_poly.entity_id
_entity_poly.type
_entity_poly.pdbx_seq_one_letter_code
_entity_poly.pdbx_strand_id
1 'polypeptide(L)'
;MNKPNIIFLIEDQMQQGILNQPDCIVPNMRKLMADGIEFDHAYTCNAICSPARASLLTGTLPHTHGMVDCTHTVPPYRAEYDYKLDTLTNALCEEGYGISYYGKWHIERSHDLSRFGIERYETEVYMPKHPATMIDRMVIKTPGYQDKTICGVFSEGEAQTDEHYVYDRSMEYMLECKKKGKTFCSFLSTNAPHDPYCVPKEIYDIYADKAVRLPENHYDSMQDKPVIYRRMREALGDLKRADFEKVMRCYYAYCTLVDIQIGRLIAFLKEHDLYDNTLIVLMSDHGDMMGAHGMMMKSVPCFEEIYHIPLIMKMPQQEKAGTTAGFYVGTPEIASTVLELAGCRKLKGKHIGESFLPWLKGEKTDKRHAFAEFFGQRFFYTQRIYWQDDMKYVFNAFDEDELYDLKNDPHELINVSKQADYQEIKRELCRQMWEIIKDTEDSTLADAEYYLMRFAPVGPGEKKQMGNYTLYNKTF
;
A
#
# COMPACT_ATOMS: atom_id res chain seq x y z
N MET A 1 26.16 16.25 -9.92
CA MET A 1 25.93 14.79 -9.95
C MET A 1 24.97 14.48 -11.09
N ASN A 2 25.18 13.41 -11.82
CA ASN A 2 24.20 12.98 -12.82
C ASN A 2 22.90 12.60 -12.09
N LYS A 3 21.74 12.98 -12.65
CA LYS A 3 20.44 12.56 -12.13
C LYS A 3 20.37 11.02 -12.07
N PRO A 4 19.92 10.42 -10.98
CA PRO A 4 19.80 8.95 -10.91
C PRO A 4 18.64 8.45 -11.77
N ASN A 5 18.75 7.24 -12.29
CA ASN A 5 17.59 6.51 -12.76
C ASN A 5 16.71 6.15 -11.56
N ILE A 6 15.42 5.93 -11.80
CA ILE A 6 14.45 5.60 -10.75
C ILE A 6 13.67 4.35 -11.17
N ILE A 7 13.51 3.42 -10.24
CA ILE A 7 12.68 2.23 -10.44
C ILE A 7 11.74 2.13 -9.25
N PHE A 8 10.44 2.03 -9.52
CA PHE A 8 9.43 1.62 -8.55
C PHE A 8 9.05 0.17 -8.79
N LEU A 9 9.20 -0.65 -7.77
CA LEU A 9 8.71 -2.02 -7.68
C LEU A 9 7.49 -1.97 -6.75
N ILE A 10 6.29 -2.05 -7.33
CA ILE A 10 5.02 -1.95 -6.59
C ILE A 10 4.37 -3.33 -6.60
N GLU A 11 4.44 -4.01 -5.46
CA GLU A 11 3.94 -5.36 -5.29
C GLU A 11 2.58 -5.30 -4.59
N ASP A 12 1.50 -5.61 -5.33
CA ASP A 12 0.14 -5.45 -4.81
C ASP A 12 -0.17 -6.39 -3.66
N GLN A 13 -0.61 -5.85 -2.52
CA GLN A 13 -1.08 -6.64 -1.38
C GLN A 13 0.03 -7.43 -0.65
N MET A 14 1.29 -7.02 -0.75
CA MET A 14 2.40 -7.67 -0.03
C MET A 14 2.47 -7.17 1.42
N GLN A 15 2.43 -8.10 2.38
CA GLN A 15 2.65 -7.79 3.79
C GLN A 15 4.09 -7.39 4.08
N GLN A 16 4.31 -6.45 4.99
CA GLN A 16 5.65 -6.09 5.48
C GLN A 16 6.39 -7.30 6.07
N GLY A 17 5.70 -8.13 6.84
CA GLY A 17 6.27 -9.31 7.48
C GLY A 17 6.95 -10.31 6.54
N ILE A 18 6.67 -10.29 5.23
CA ILE A 18 7.26 -11.20 4.24
C ILE A 18 8.78 -11.08 4.16
N LEU A 19 9.33 -9.88 4.31
CA LEU A 19 10.78 -9.64 4.26
C LEU A 19 11.52 -10.41 5.36
N ASN A 20 10.91 -10.53 6.54
CA ASN A 20 11.46 -11.17 7.72
C ASN A 20 10.87 -12.56 8.00
N GLN A 21 9.89 -13.02 7.20
CA GLN A 21 9.25 -14.33 7.37
C GLN A 21 10.21 -15.46 6.99
N PRO A 22 10.63 -16.32 7.95
CA PRO A 22 11.61 -17.37 7.67
C PRO A 22 11.06 -18.46 6.74
N ASP A 23 9.75 -18.65 6.73
CA ASP A 23 9.09 -19.67 5.91
C ASP A 23 8.89 -19.20 4.46
N CYS A 24 9.04 -17.90 4.15
CA CYS A 24 8.95 -17.33 2.81
C CYS A 24 10.33 -17.17 2.17
N ILE A 25 10.50 -17.64 0.95
CA ILE A 25 11.79 -17.65 0.23
C ILE A 25 11.86 -16.44 -0.68
N VAL A 26 12.47 -15.36 -0.19
CA VAL A 26 12.63 -14.08 -0.91
C VAL A 26 14.08 -13.55 -0.80
N PRO A 27 15.08 -14.30 -1.30
CA PRO A 27 16.48 -13.95 -1.13
C PRO A 27 16.89 -12.66 -1.86
N ASN A 28 16.28 -12.35 -3.00
CA ASN A 28 16.60 -11.16 -3.79
C ASN A 28 16.04 -9.89 -3.17
N MET A 29 14.84 -9.94 -2.59
CA MET A 29 14.29 -8.83 -1.79
C MET A 29 15.15 -8.56 -0.55
N ARG A 30 15.58 -9.62 0.16
CA ARG A 30 16.50 -9.49 1.31
C ARG A 30 17.86 -8.94 0.90
N LYS A 31 18.34 -9.29 -0.30
CA LYS A 31 19.56 -8.69 -0.85
C LYS A 31 19.35 -7.22 -1.18
N LEU A 32 18.23 -6.85 -1.76
CA LEU A 32 17.90 -5.45 -2.03
C LEU A 32 17.80 -4.65 -0.72
N MET A 33 17.23 -5.23 0.34
CA MET A 33 17.20 -4.68 1.69
C MET A 33 18.62 -4.46 2.25
N ALA A 34 19.52 -5.43 2.08
CA ALA A 34 20.92 -5.31 2.47
C ALA A 34 21.71 -4.28 1.65
N ASP A 35 21.35 -4.07 0.38
CA ASP A 35 21.95 -3.07 -0.52
C ASP A 35 21.28 -1.67 -0.36
N GLY A 36 20.23 -1.54 0.45
CA GLY A 36 19.42 -0.33 0.63
C GLY A 36 19.13 0.03 2.07
N ILE A 37 18.07 0.79 2.26
CA ILE A 37 17.51 1.22 3.54
C ILE A 37 16.15 0.54 3.70
N GLU A 38 15.95 -0.20 4.79
CA GLU A 38 14.63 -0.70 5.20
C GLU A 38 13.93 0.37 6.05
N PHE A 39 12.61 0.55 5.86
CA PHE A 39 11.79 1.43 6.69
C PHE A 39 10.89 0.59 7.59
N ASP A 40 11.18 0.62 8.88
CA ASP A 40 10.51 -0.18 9.92
C ASP A 40 9.06 0.26 10.16
N HIS A 41 8.75 1.53 9.89
CA HIS A 41 7.45 2.13 10.14
C HIS A 41 6.90 2.79 8.87
N ALA A 42 6.76 2.01 7.79
CA ALA A 42 6.15 2.46 6.56
C ALA A 42 4.66 2.05 6.51
N TYR A 43 3.79 3.03 6.35
CA TYR A 43 2.34 2.82 6.38
C TYR A 43 1.66 3.30 5.10
N THR A 44 0.71 2.48 4.61
CA THR A 44 -0.19 2.97 3.57
C THR A 44 -1.22 3.92 4.17
N CYS A 45 -1.59 4.95 3.41
CA CYS A 45 -2.63 5.89 3.84
C CYS A 45 -4.06 5.38 3.58
N ASN A 46 -4.21 4.24 2.94
CA ASN A 46 -5.50 3.58 2.70
C ASN A 46 -5.29 2.10 2.36
N ALA A 47 -6.15 1.23 2.89
CA ALA A 47 -6.09 -0.22 2.69
C ALA A 47 -6.60 -0.70 1.31
N ILE A 48 -6.95 0.21 0.39
CA ILE A 48 -7.47 -0.12 -0.94
C ILE A 48 -6.49 0.35 -2.01
N CYS A 49 -6.28 -0.50 -3.02
CA CYS A 49 -5.27 -0.28 -4.06
C CYS A 49 -5.39 1.09 -4.75
N SER A 50 -6.59 1.47 -5.25
CA SER A 50 -6.74 2.71 -6.02
C SER A 50 -6.44 3.97 -5.19
N PRO A 51 -6.95 4.15 -3.97
CA PRO A 51 -6.57 5.27 -3.11
C PRO A 51 -5.06 5.29 -2.78
N ALA A 52 -4.49 4.15 -2.38
CA ALA A 52 -3.08 4.06 -2.03
C ALA A 52 -2.16 4.44 -3.20
N ARG A 53 -2.45 3.93 -4.40
CA ARG A 53 -1.70 4.22 -5.63
C ARG A 53 -1.86 5.66 -6.08
N ALA A 54 -3.06 6.23 -5.96
CA ALA A 54 -3.29 7.66 -6.23
C ALA A 54 -2.51 8.54 -5.26
N SER A 55 -2.44 8.16 -3.98
CA SER A 55 -1.63 8.87 -2.98
C SER A 55 -0.13 8.81 -3.27
N LEU A 56 0.38 7.67 -3.73
CA LEU A 56 1.78 7.56 -4.19
C LEU A 56 2.05 8.51 -5.35
N LEU A 57 1.12 8.61 -6.31
CA LEU A 57 1.31 9.41 -7.52
C LEU A 57 1.23 10.91 -7.24
N THR A 58 0.29 11.34 -6.38
CA THR A 58 -0.01 12.77 -6.12
C THR A 58 0.69 13.34 -4.89
N GLY A 59 1.21 12.49 -4.01
CA GLY A 59 1.74 12.92 -2.72
C GLY A 59 0.67 13.44 -1.76
N THR A 60 -0.62 13.09 -1.96
CA THR A 60 -1.75 13.61 -1.14
C THR A 60 -2.58 12.48 -0.54
N LEU A 61 -3.41 12.82 0.45
CA LEU A 61 -4.34 11.87 1.08
C LEU A 61 -5.58 11.60 0.20
N PRO A 62 -6.30 10.49 0.42
CA PRO A 62 -7.46 10.09 -0.40
C PRO A 62 -8.55 11.15 -0.52
N HIS A 63 -8.90 11.87 0.54
CA HIS A 63 -9.91 12.94 0.46
C HIS A 63 -9.49 14.09 -0.47
N THR A 64 -8.18 14.33 -0.62
CA THR A 64 -7.65 15.40 -1.48
C THR A 64 -7.69 15.02 -2.95
N HIS A 65 -7.27 13.79 -3.30
CA HIS A 65 -7.25 13.36 -4.72
C HIS A 65 -8.57 12.74 -5.20
N GLY A 66 -9.56 12.56 -4.31
CA GLY A 66 -10.91 12.10 -4.66
C GLY A 66 -11.05 10.59 -4.93
N MET A 67 -9.96 9.88 -5.14
CA MET A 67 -9.98 8.43 -5.29
C MET A 67 -10.05 7.77 -3.91
N VAL A 68 -11.26 7.57 -3.40
CA VAL A 68 -11.53 7.08 -2.03
C VAL A 68 -11.98 5.62 -1.99
N ASP A 69 -12.15 4.98 -3.14
CA ASP A 69 -12.54 3.57 -3.28
C ASP A 69 -11.98 2.99 -4.59
N CYS A 70 -12.17 1.71 -4.82
CA CYS A 70 -11.62 0.96 -5.94
C CYS A 70 -12.25 1.37 -7.29
N THR A 71 -11.44 1.80 -8.26
CA THR A 71 -11.89 2.39 -9.55
C THR A 71 -12.87 1.53 -10.32
N HIS A 72 -12.62 0.21 -10.41
CA HIS A 72 -13.42 -0.71 -11.24
C HIS A 72 -14.68 -1.23 -10.55
N THR A 73 -14.84 -0.97 -9.23
CA THR A 73 -15.95 -1.54 -8.45
C THR A 73 -17.02 -0.54 -8.06
N VAL A 74 -16.73 0.76 -8.18
CA VAL A 74 -17.66 1.82 -7.80
C VAL A 74 -17.86 2.82 -8.93
N PRO A 75 -19.05 3.46 -9.00
CA PRO A 75 -19.32 4.47 -10.01
C PRO A 75 -18.53 5.76 -9.73
N PRO A 76 -18.35 6.63 -10.77
CA PRO A 76 -17.60 7.90 -10.64
C PRO A 76 -18.10 8.82 -9.54
N TYR A 77 -19.41 8.90 -9.31
CA TYR A 77 -19.96 9.78 -8.26
C TYR A 77 -19.52 9.40 -6.85
N ARG A 78 -18.98 8.20 -6.65
CA ARG A 78 -18.48 7.72 -5.37
C ARG A 78 -16.98 7.94 -5.19
N ALA A 79 -16.21 7.68 -6.22
CA ALA A 79 -14.77 7.87 -6.23
C ALA A 79 -14.29 8.22 -7.63
N GLU A 80 -13.70 9.38 -7.80
CA GLU A 80 -13.14 9.84 -9.05
C GLU A 80 -11.87 10.64 -8.81
N TYR A 81 -10.84 10.36 -9.61
CA TYR A 81 -9.55 11.01 -9.52
C TYR A 81 -9.63 12.48 -9.95
N ASP A 82 -9.07 13.40 -9.19
CA ASP A 82 -8.95 14.81 -9.59
C ASP A 82 -7.77 15.03 -10.52
N TYR A 83 -8.04 15.09 -11.81
CA TYR A 83 -7.05 15.31 -12.88
C TYR A 83 -6.37 16.70 -12.86
N LYS A 84 -6.74 17.58 -11.94
CA LYS A 84 -6.07 18.88 -11.78
C LYS A 84 -4.83 18.80 -10.89
N LEU A 85 -4.69 17.70 -10.16
CA LEU A 85 -3.55 17.51 -9.29
C LEU A 85 -2.27 17.26 -10.09
N ASP A 86 -1.19 17.81 -9.58
CA ASP A 86 0.15 17.51 -10.05
C ASP A 86 0.57 16.10 -9.62
N THR A 87 1.46 15.49 -10.38
CA THR A 87 1.89 14.12 -10.12
C THR A 87 3.40 13.98 -10.11
N LEU A 88 3.89 12.97 -9.39
CA LEU A 88 5.28 12.54 -9.41
C LEU A 88 5.81 12.39 -10.85
N THR A 89 5.02 11.75 -11.72
CA THR A 89 5.39 11.51 -13.10
C THR A 89 5.44 12.79 -13.93
N ASN A 90 4.50 13.74 -13.73
CA ASN A 90 4.54 15.04 -14.40
C ASN A 90 5.78 15.83 -13.98
N ALA A 91 6.12 15.84 -12.69
CA ALA A 91 7.31 16.53 -12.20
C ALA A 91 8.60 15.92 -12.77
N LEU A 92 8.70 14.60 -12.85
CA LEU A 92 9.84 13.92 -13.47
C LEU A 92 9.91 14.16 -14.99
N CYS A 93 8.76 14.14 -15.69
CA CYS A 93 8.69 14.40 -17.13
C CYS A 93 9.16 15.83 -17.47
N GLU A 94 8.73 16.85 -16.71
CA GLU A 94 9.20 18.23 -16.87
C GLU A 94 10.72 18.36 -16.70
N GLU A 95 11.34 17.49 -15.92
CA GLU A 95 12.78 17.44 -15.68
C GLU A 95 13.56 16.54 -16.67
N GLY A 96 12.87 16.05 -17.72
CA GLY A 96 13.47 15.32 -18.82
C GLY A 96 13.63 13.81 -18.62
N TYR A 97 13.01 13.25 -17.58
CA TYR A 97 12.98 11.80 -17.44
C TYR A 97 12.14 11.13 -18.54
N GLY A 98 12.63 10.02 -19.08
CA GLY A 98 11.77 9.07 -19.77
C GLY A 98 10.98 8.24 -18.78
N ILE A 99 9.67 8.10 -18.97
CA ILE A 99 8.83 7.43 -17.99
C ILE A 99 8.14 6.23 -18.63
N SER A 100 8.25 5.06 -17.97
CA SER A 100 7.47 3.88 -18.34
C SER A 100 6.65 3.35 -17.17
N TYR A 101 5.53 2.71 -17.51
CA TYR A 101 4.65 2.03 -16.55
C TYR A 101 4.15 0.72 -17.15
N TYR A 102 4.45 -0.40 -16.50
CA TYR A 102 3.97 -1.70 -16.92
C TYR A 102 3.26 -2.42 -15.78
N GLY A 103 2.11 -3.04 -16.10
CA GLY A 103 1.30 -3.79 -15.16
C GLY A 103 0.13 -3.03 -14.56
N LYS A 104 -0.19 -3.26 -13.30
CA LYS A 104 -1.40 -2.76 -12.64
C LYS A 104 -1.37 -1.25 -12.44
N TRP A 105 -2.20 -0.53 -13.19
CA TRP A 105 -2.40 0.91 -13.03
C TRP A 105 -3.36 1.24 -11.89
N HIS A 106 -4.60 0.91 -12.04
CA HIS A 106 -5.66 0.90 -11.02
C HIS A 106 -5.84 2.23 -10.25
N ILE A 107 -5.44 3.38 -10.83
CA ILE A 107 -5.54 4.71 -10.22
C ILE A 107 -6.79 5.44 -10.72
N GLU A 108 -7.06 5.36 -12.03
CA GLU A 108 -8.20 6.01 -12.67
C GLU A 108 -8.73 5.13 -13.82
N ARG A 109 -9.79 5.56 -14.50
CA ARG A 109 -10.57 4.70 -15.40
C ARG A 109 -10.17 4.78 -16.87
N SER A 110 -9.40 5.79 -17.29
CA SER A 110 -9.12 5.98 -18.70
C SER A 110 -8.09 5.00 -19.24
N HIS A 111 -7.17 4.54 -18.39
CA HIS A 111 -5.95 3.81 -18.78
C HIS A 111 -5.09 4.54 -19.84
N ASP A 112 -5.31 5.84 -20.01
CA ASP A 112 -4.47 6.70 -20.86
C ASP A 112 -3.41 7.40 -20.02
N LEU A 113 -2.29 6.73 -19.85
CA LEU A 113 -1.21 7.18 -18.99
C LEU A 113 -0.40 8.32 -19.62
N SER A 114 -0.60 8.63 -20.91
CA SER A 114 0.03 9.79 -21.54
C SER A 114 -0.36 11.11 -20.86
N ARG A 115 -1.55 11.17 -20.26
CA ARG A 115 -2.05 12.31 -19.47
C ARG A 115 -1.19 12.62 -18.24
N PHE A 116 -0.44 11.63 -17.77
CA PHE A 116 0.45 11.71 -16.61
C PHE A 116 1.94 11.83 -17.02
N GLY A 117 2.22 12.17 -18.26
CA GLY A 117 3.59 12.30 -18.79
C GLY A 117 4.32 10.96 -18.98
N ILE A 118 3.61 9.84 -18.96
CA ILE A 118 4.17 8.50 -19.14
C ILE A 118 4.20 8.19 -20.64
N GLU A 119 5.39 7.96 -21.19
CA GLU A 119 5.58 7.82 -22.65
C GLU A 119 5.49 6.37 -23.14
N ARG A 120 5.71 5.40 -22.27
CA ARG A 120 5.63 3.97 -22.58
C ARG A 120 4.86 3.26 -21.49
N TYR A 121 3.76 2.59 -21.85
CA TYR A 121 2.97 1.88 -20.87
C TYR A 121 2.14 0.74 -21.48
N GLU A 122 1.96 -0.28 -20.68
CA GLU A 122 0.98 -1.34 -20.91
C GLU A 122 0.36 -1.70 -19.56
N THR A 123 -0.91 -1.31 -19.36
CA THR A 123 -1.62 -1.60 -18.12
C THR A 123 -2.24 -3.00 -18.18
N GLU A 124 -2.69 -3.49 -17.04
CA GLU A 124 -3.35 -4.81 -16.90
C GLU A 124 -4.51 -5.06 -17.89
N VAL A 125 -5.07 -4.00 -18.47
CA VAL A 125 -6.13 -4.08 -19.49
C VAL A 125 -5.57 -4.41 -20.87
N TYR A 126 -4.35 -3.96 -21.17
CA TYR A 126 -3.75 -4.07 -22.50
C TYR A 126 -2.66 -5.14 -22.58
N MET A 127 -2.24 -5.69 -21.45
CA MET A 127 -1.26 -6.77 -21.42
C MET A 127 -1.81 -8.03 -22.10
N PRO A 128 -0.95 -8.82 -22.76
CA PRO A 128 -1.34 -10.11 -23.28
C PRO A 128 -1.92 -10.99 -22.18
N LYS A 129 -3.07 -11.61 -22.44
CA LYS A 129 -3.62 -12.58 -21.49
C LYS A 129 -2.97 -13.92 -21.70
N HIS A 130 -2.28 -14.40 -20.70
CA HIS A 130 -1.74 -15.76 -20.67
C HIS A 130 -2.80 -16.69 -20.09
N PRO A 131 -3.39 -17.61 -20.88
CA PRO A 131 -4.36 -18.56 -20.35
C PRO A 131 -3.65 -19.51 -19.39
N ALA A 132 -4.10 -19.54 -18.14
CA ALA A 132 -3.58 -20.43 -17.12
C ALA A 132 -4.43 -21.72 -17.05
N THR A 133 -3.80 -22.88 -17.23
CA THR A 133 -4.43 -24.18 -17.08
C THR A 133 -4.38 -24.61 -15.62
N MET A 134 -5.47 -24.33 -14.89
CA MET A 134 -5.57 -24.65 -13.47
C MET A 134 -5.57 -26.17 -13.24
N ILE A 135 -4.60 -26.65 -12.48
CA ILE A 135 -4.47 -28.05 -12.05
C ILE A 135 -4.93 -28.29 -10.61
N ASP A 136 -4.91 -27.26 -9.78
CA ASP A 136 -5.49 -27.27 -8.44
C ASP A 136 -6.12 -25.90 -8.15
N ARG A 137 -7.30 -25.88 -7.53
CA ARG A 137 -8.02 -24.64 -7.26
C ARG A 137 -8.88 -24.76 -6.00
N MET A 138 -8.72 -23.81 -5.10
CA MET A 138 -9.59 -23.63 -3.94
C MET A 138 -10.62 -22.54 -4.20
N VAL A 139 -11.90 -22.84 -3.96
CA VAL A 139 -13.04 -21.96 -4.24
C VAL A 139 -13.92 -21.84 -3.01
N ILE A 140 -14.23 -20.61 -2.61
CA ILE A 140 -15.30 -20.35 -1.63
C ILE A 140 -16.62 -20.28 -2.38
N LYS A 141 -17.59 -21.07 -1.93
CA LYS A 141 -18.95 -21.11 -2.45
C LYS A 141 -19.92 -20.56 -1.42
N THR A 142 -20.63 -19.51 -1.80
CA THR A 142 -21.65 -18.91 -0.94
C THR A 142 -22.99 -18.93 -1.66
N PRO A 143 -24.06 -19.53 -1.10
CA PRO A 143 -25.37 -19.60 -1.74
C PRO A 143 -25.86 -18.21 -2.18
N GLY A 144 -26.25 -18.08 -3.45
CA GLY A 144 -26.74 -16.84 -4.04
C GLY A 144 -25.65 -15.86 -4.50
N TYR A 145 -24.37 -16.22 -4.38
CA TYR A 145 -23.23 -15.44 -4.84
C TYR A 145 -22.39 -16.20 -5.85
N GLN A 146 -21.57 -15.48 -6.61
CA GLN A 146 -20.63 -16.12 -7.53
C GLN A 146 -19.53 -16.86 -6.74
N ASP A 147 -19.12 -18.02 -7.24
CA ASP A 147 -17.98 -18.76 -6.72
C ASP A 147 -16.70 -17.88 -6.78
N LYS A 148 -15.99 -17.77 -5.66
CA LYS A 148 -14.74 -17.01 -5.60
C LYS A 148 -13.54 -17.95 -5.50
N THR A 149 -12.68 -17.95 -6.51
CA THR A 149 -11.35 -18.57 -6.41
C THR A 149 -10.50 -17.79 -5.41
N ILE A 150 -9.91 -18.48 -4.45
CA ILE A 150 -9.03 -17.88 -3.44
C ILE A 150 -7.58 -18.14 -3.79
N CYS A 151 -7.23 -19.38 -4.07
CA CYS A 151 -5.88 -19.75 -4.50
C CYS A 151 -5.92 -20.88 -5.51
N GLY A 152 -4.80 -21.10 -6.18
CA GLY A 152 -4.68 -22.19 -7.12
C GLY A 152 -3.28 -22.38 -7.66
N VAL A 153 -3.10 -23.50 -8.37
CA VAL A 153 -1.85 -23.88 -9.02
C VAL A 153 -2.14 -24.11 -10.49
N PHE A 154 -1.34 -23.56 -11.37
CA PHE A 154 -1.47 -23.75 -12.82
C PHE A 154 -0.21 -24.41 -13.42
N SER A 155 -0.35 -24.98 -14.61
CA SER A 155 0.68 -25.81 -15.24
C SER A 155 1.76 -25.02 -15.98
N GLU A 156 1.46 -23.80 -16.39
CA GLU A 156 2.38 -22.93 -17.13
C GLU A 156 3.51 -22.49 -16.20
N GLY A 157 4.71 -22.32 -16.77
CA GLY A 157 5.89 -21.93 -16.01
C GLY A 157 5.97 -20.44 -15.73
N GLU A 158 6.94 -20.05 -14.92
CA GLU A 158 7.22 -18.67 -14.50
C GLU A 158 7.32 -17.71 -15.68
N ALA A 159 7.95 -18.11 -16.78
CA ALA A 159 8.14 -17.29 -17.97
C ALA A 159 6.82 -16.92 -18.71
N GLN A 160 5.69 -17.54 -18.39
CA GLN A 160 4.38 -17.25 -18.93
C GLN A 160 3.50 -16.44 -17.98
N THR A 161 4.07 -15.86 -16.94
CA THR A 161 3.32 -15.02 -15.96
C THR A 161 3.31 -13.56 -16.38
N ASP A 162 2.29 -12.83 -15.89
CA ASP A 162 2.19 -11.38 -16.08
C ASP A 162 3.39 -10.66 -15.42
N GLU A 163 3.88 -11.16 -14.29
CA GLU A 163 5.05 -10.64 -13.58
C GLU A 163 6.29 -10.69 -14.47
N HIS A 164 6.54 -11.84 -15.12
CA HIS A 164 7.66 -11.99 -16.06
C HIS A 164 7.56 -10.96 -17.19
N TYR A 165 6.39 -10.85 -17.79
CA TYR A 165 6.12 -9.89 -18.87
C TYR A 165 6.38 -8.44 -18.46
N VAL A 166 5.88 -8.01 -17.30
CA VAL A 166 6.08 -6.65 -16.77
C VAL A 166 7.56 -6.33 -16.65
N TYR A 167 8.35 -7.26 -16.13
CA TYR A 167 9.79 -7.07 -15.95
C TYR A 167 10.53 -7.03 -17.28
N ASP A 168 10.20 -7.90 -18.24
CA ASP A 168 10.83 -7.89 -19.57
C ASP A 168 10.58 -6.57 -20.31
N ARG A 169 9.31 -6.10 -20.36
CA ARG A 169 8.96 -4.83 -21.01
C ARG A 169 9.68 -3.65 -20.38
N SER A 170 9.79 -3.65 -19.04
CA SER A 170 10.50 -2.60 -18.33
C SER A 170 12.00 -2.60 -18.61
N MET A 171 12.64 -3.76 -18.64
CA MET A 171 14.07 -3.89 -18.96
C MET A 171 14.37 -3.48 -20.40
N GLU A 172 13.50 -3.82 -21.36
CA GLU A 172 13.62 -3.35 -22.75
C GLU A 172 13.61 -1.81 -22.83
N TYR A 173 12.66 -1.16 -22.13
CA TYR A 173 12.59 0.30 -22.10
C TYR A 173 13.83 0.92 -21.44
N MET A 174 14.34 0.37 -20.36
CA MET A 174 15.58 0.84 -19.71
C MET A 174 16.77 0.80 -20.66
N LEU A 175 16.89 -0.27 -21.49
CA LEU A 175 17.92 -0.35 -22.52
C LEU A 175 17.75 0.72 -23.62
N GLU A 176 16.52 0.98 -24.04
CA GLU A 176 16.26 2.06 -25.00
C GLU A 176 16.73 3.41 -24.44
N CYS A 177 16.40 3.69 -23.18
CA CYS A 177 16.85 4.92 -22.52
C CYS A 177 18.36 4.99 -22.40
N LYS A 178 19.03 3.92 -21.98
CA LYS A 178 20.50 3.85 -21.91
C LYS A 178 21.13 4.15 -23.26
N LYS A 179 20.66 3.51 -24.36
CA LYS A 179 21.17 3.75 -25.73
C LYS A 179 21.01 5.20 -26.20
N LYS A 180 19.96 5.90 -25.72
CA LYS A 180 19.68 7.29 -26.03
C LYS A 180 20.36 8.29 -25.08
N GLY A 181 21.07 7.81 -24.06
CA GLY A 181 21.61 8.66 -22.98
C GLY A 181 20.54 9.38 -22.15
N LYS A 182 19.33 8.82 -22.07
CA LYS A 182 18.17 9.40 -21.38
C LYS A 182 18.03 8.79 -19.97
N THR A 183 17.92 9.63 -18.95
CA THR A 183 17.58 9.20 -17.60
C THR A 183 16.13 8.72 -17.56
N PHE A 184 15.84 7.64 -16.84
CA PHE A 184 14.50 7.05 -16.82
C PHE A 184 13.91 6.93 -15.41
N CYS A 185 12.58 6.91 -15.36
CA CYS A 185 11.79 6.41 -14.24
C CYS A 185 10.89 5.28 -14.76
N SER A 186 11.02 4.08 -14.21
CA SER A 186 10.27 2.90 -14.63
C SER A 186 9.45 2.35 -13.48
N PHE A 187 8.13 2.20 -13.69
CA PHE A 187 7.22 1.58 -12.76
C PHE A 187 6.95 0.14 -13.20
N LEU A 188 7.35 -0.81 -12.35
CA LEU A 188 7.05 -2.22 -12.46
C LEU A 188 5.99 -2.53 -11.40
N SER A 189 4.75 -2.66 -11.84
CA SER A 189 3.59 -2.76 -10.96
C SER A 189 2.90 -4.11 -11.15
N THR A 190 3.24 -5.10 -10.31
CA THR A 190 2.69 -6.44 -10.44
C THR A 190 1.34 -6.58 -9.76
N ASN A 191 0.57 -7.58 -10.19
CA ASN A 191 -0.60 -8.03 -9.43
C ASN A 191 -0.21 -8.92 -8.25
N ALA A 192 0.93 -9.61 -8.36
CA ALA A 192 1.42 -10.47 -7.30
C ALA A 192 1.82 -9.64 -6.07
N PRO A 193 1.54 -10.12 -4.85
CA PRO A 193 0.84 -11.37 -4.52
C PRO A 193 -0.68 -11.24 -4.22
N HIS A 194 -1.41 -10.33 -4.87
CA HIS A 194 -2.86 -10.09 -4.69
C HIS A 194 -3.71 -11.34 -5.00
N ASP A 195 -4.84 -11.51 -4.30
CA ASP A 195 -5.82 -12.57 -4.57
C ASP A 195 -6.46 -12.45 -5.99
N PRO A 196 -6.78 -13.57 -6.63
CA PRO A 196 -6.60 -14.97 -6.21
C PRO A 196 -5.12 -15.39 -6.27
N TYR A 197 -4.64 -16.04 -5.19
CA TYR A 197 -3.23 -16.44 -5.07
C TYR A 197 -2.93 -17.65 -5.99
N CYS A 198 -2.85 -17.39 -7.29
CA CYS A 198 -2.64 -18.41 -8.31
C CYS A 198 -1.19 -18.38 -8.81
N VAL A 199 -0.51 -19.52 -8.76
CA VAL A 199 0.94 -19.60 -8.97
C VAL A 199 1.33 -20.75 -9.89
N PRO A 200 2.47 -20.65 -10.62
CA PRO A 200 3.03 -21.77 -11.36
C PRO A 200 3.33 -22.96 -10.45
N LYS A 201 3.07 -24.18 -10.97
CA LYS A 201 3.33 -25.41 -10.22
C LYS A 201 4.78 -25.51 -9.74
N GLU A 202 5.74 -25.18 -10.57
CA GLU A 202 7.17 -25.25 -10.24
C GLU A 202 7.55 -24.38 -9.03
N ILE A 203 6.88 -23.20 -8.85
CA ILE A 203 7.08 -22.33 -7.70
C ILE A 203 6.31 -22.88 -6.47
N TYR A 204 5.07 -23.36 -6.68
CA TYR A 204 4.29 -23.96 -5.60
C TYR A 204 4.95 -25.17 -4.99
N ASP A 205 5.58 -26.03 -5.81
CA ASP A 205 6.24 -27.28 -5.37
C ASP A 205 7.36 -27.00 -4.35
N ILE A 206 7.93 -25.79 -4.32
CA ILE A 206 8.90 -25.37 -3.32
C ILE A 206 8.27 -25.37 -1.91
N TYR A 207 6.94 -25.19 -1.82
CA TYR A 207 6.17 -25.03 -0.58
C TYR A 207 5.22 -26.21 -0.30
N ALA A 208 5.00 -27.13 -1.24
CA ALA A 208 3.95 -28.15 -1.18
C ALA A 208 3.98 -28.95 0.12
N ASP A 209 5.17 -29.36 0.56
CA ASP A 209 5.37 -30.16 1.76
C ASP A 209 5.88 -29.36 2.97
N LYS A 210 5.98 -28.01 2.85
CA LYS A 210 6.45 -27.19 3.97
C LYS A 210 5.33 -26.96 4.97
N ALA A 211 5.67 -27.09 6.25
CA ALA A 211 4.82 -26.60 7.33
C ALA A 211 4.75 -25.08 7.27
N VAL A 212 3.55 -24.55 7.39
CA VAL A 212 3.30 -23.10 7.46
C VAL A 212 2.68 -22.81 8.82
N ARG A 213 3.20 -21.81 9.52
CA ARG A 213 2.69 -21.35 10.80
C ARG A 213 1.59 -20.32 10.56
N LEU A 214 0.43 -20.52 11.16
CA LEU A 214 -0.61 -19.49 11.21
C LEU A 214 -0.14 -18.33 12.10
N PRO A 215 -0.58 -17.09 11.83
CA PRO A 215 -0.30 -15.94 12.69
C PRO A 215 -0.74 -16.17 14.14
N GLU A 216 -0.08 -15.56 15.11
CA GLU A 216 -0.38 -15.72 16.53
C GLU A 216 -1.80 -15.25 16.88
N ASN A 217 -2.29 -14.22 16.18
CA ASN A 217 -3.65 -13.69 16.32
C ASN A 217 -4.72 -14.44 15.49
N HIS A 218 -4.37 -15.56 14.85
CA HIS A 218 -5.32 -16.31 13.99
C HIS A 218 -6.63 -16.67 14.68
N TYR A 219 -6.57 -17.04 15.95
CA TYR A 219 -7.74 -17.47 16.74
C TYR A 219 -8.33 -16.35 17.60
N ASP A 220 -8.02 -15.09 17.33
CA ASP A 220 -8.62 -13.95 18.02
C ASP A 220 -10.16 -14.03 17.97
N SER A 221 -10.80 -13.81 19.12
CA SER A 221 -12.27 -13.80 19.23
C SER A 221 -12.90 -12.59 18.56
N MET A 222 -12.18 -11.48 18.49
CA MET A 222 -12.63 -10.15 18.05
C MET A 222 -13.88 -9.64 18.78
N GLN A 223 -14.10 -10.05 20.06
CA GLN A 223 -15.28 -9.67 20.84
C GLN A 223 -15.27 -8.18 21.25
N ASP A 224 -14.09 -7.60 21.38
CA ASP A 224 -13.81 -6.23 21.77
C ASP A 224 -13.57 -5.28 20.56
N LYS A 225 -13.82 -5.77 19.35
CA LYS A 225 -13.57 -5.06 18.09
C LYS A 225 -14.89 -4.74 17.36
N PRO A 226 -14.89 -3.83 16.38
CA PRO A 226 -16.06 -3.50 15.57
C PRO A 226 -16.78 -4.75 15.03
N VAL A 227 -18.10 -4.76 15.10
CA VAL A 227 -18.92 -5.91 14.70
C VAL A 227 -18.68 -6.29 13.24
N ILE A 228 -18.39 -5.33 12.38
CA ILE A 228 -18.15 -5.56 10.96
C ILE A 228 -16.98 -6.52 10.71
N TYR A 229 -15.94 -6.55 11.55
CA TYR A 229 -14.79 -7.45 11.40
C TYR A 229 -15.21 -8.92 11.54
N ARG A 230 -16.03 -9.24 12.55
CA ARG A 230 -16.58 -10.60 12.72
C ARG A 230 -17.46 -11.00 11.53
N ARG A 231 -18.31 -10.08 11.03
CA ARG A 231 -19.13 -10.33 9.83
C ARG A 231 -18.29 -10.59 8.58
N MET A 232 -17.17 -9.92 8.43
CA MET A 232 -16.24 -10.17 7.32
C MET A 232 -15.57 -11.54 7.43
N ARG A 233 -15.14 -11.93 8.64
CA ARG A 233 -14.62 -13.29 8.88
C ARG A 233 -15.66 -14.36 8.58
N GLU A 234 -16.88 -14.19 9.05
CA GLU A 234 -18.01 -15.09 8.78
C GLU A 234 -18.29 -15.26 7.28
N ALA A 235 -18.07 -14.21 6.47
CA ALA A 235 -18.22 -14.28 5.01
C ALA A 235 -17.21 -15.21 4.33
N LEU A 236 -16.11 -15.56 4.97
CA LEU A 236 -15.17 -16.58 4.48
C LEU A 236 -15.71 -18.01 4.62
N GLY A 237 -16.81 -18.20 5.33
CA GLY A 237 -17.41 -19.51 5.59
C GLY A 237 -16.61 -20.38 6.56
N ASP A 238 -16.79 -21.70 6.45
CA ASP A 238 -16.19 -22.67 7.37
C ASP A 238 -14.77 -23.08 6.96
N LEU A 239 -13.90 -22.12 6.62
CA LEU A 239 -12.50 -22.40 6.32
C LEU A 239 -11.80 -23.01 7.54
N LYS A 240 -11.09 -24.10 7.30
CA LYS A 240 -10.35 -24.84 8.33
C LYS A 240 -8.86 -24.42 8.29
N ARG A 241 -8.14 -24.78 9.33
CA ARG A 241 -6.69 -24.58 9.43
C ARG A 241 -5.96 -25.02 8.15
N ALA A 242 -6.27 -26.19 7.61
CA ALA A 242 -5.63 -26.71 6.38
C ALA A 242 -5.88 -25.82 5.16
N ASP A 243 -7.03 -25.14 5.08
CA ASP A 243 -7.37 -24.23 4.01
C ASP A 243 -6.51 -22.95 4.09
N PHE A 244 -6.36 -22.40 5.29
CA PHE A 244 -5.46 -21.26 5.53
C PHE A 244 -4.02 -21.61 5.23
N GLU A 245 -3.53 -22.78 5.66
CA GLU A 245 -2.17 -23.24 5.36
C GLU A 245 -1.94 -23.39 3.85
N LYS A 246 -2.94 -23.88 3.10
CA LYS A 246 -2.85 -23.97 1.63
C LYS A 246 -2.78 -22.58 1.00
N VAL A 247 -3.63 -21.65 1.41
CA VAL A 247 -3.61 -20.27 0.91
C VAL A 247 -2.28 -19.61 1.20
N MET A 248 -1.74 -19.76 2.41
CA MET A 248 -0.44 -19.20 2.78
C MET A 248 0.71 -19.78 1.94
N ARG A 249 0.69 -21.10 1.62
CA ARG A 249 1.67 -21.68 0.70
C ARG A 249 1.61 -21.04 -0.69
N CYS A 250 0.39 -20.83 -1.21
CA CYS A 250 0.21 -20.14 -2.48
C CYS A 250 0.69 -18.68 -2.41
N TYR A 251 0.40 -17.97 -1.33
CA TYR A 251 0.86 -16.59 -1.13
C TYR A 251 2.38 -16.50 -1.05
N TYR A 252 3.04 -17.38 -0.29
CA TYR A 252 4.51 -17.41 -0.21
C TYR A 252 5.13 -17.79 -1.56
N ALA A 253 4.54 -18.73 -2.29
CA ALA A 253 4.95 -19.06 -3.65
C ALA A 253 4.81 -17.84 -4.59
N TYR A 254 3.75 -17.06 -4.42
CA TYR A 254 3.52 -15.85 -5.22
C TYR A 254 4.55 -14.75 -4.88
N CYS A 255 4.88 -14.56 -3.60
CA CYS A 255 6.00 -13.68 -3.20
C CYS A 255 7.35 -14.16 -3.77
N THR A 256 7.58 -15.50 -3.81
CA THR A 256 8.80 -16.06 -4.42
C THR A 256 8.84 -15.81 -5.92
N LEU A 257 7.71 -15.88 -6.63
CA LEU A 257 7.65 -15.53 -8.05
C LEU A 257 8.11 -14.08 -8.30
N VAL A 258 7.61 -13.14 -7.49
CA VAL A 258 8.05 -11.73 -7.55
C VAL A 258 9.55 -11.62 -7.23
N ASP A 259 10.02 -12.31 -6.20
CA ASP A 259 11.43 -12.30 -5.81
C ASP A 259 12.35 -12.78 -6.94
N ILE A 260 11.94 -13.80 -7.71
CA ILE A 260 12.66 -14.26 -8.90
C ILE A 260 12.78 -13.13 -9.93
N GLN A 261 11.69 -12.39 -10.18
CA GLN A 261 11.72 -11.27 -11.13
C GLN A 261 12.63 -10.12 -10.64
N ILE A 262 12.61 -9.80 -9.35
CA ILE A 262 13.52 -8.83 -8.74
C ILE A 262 14.99 -9.29 -8.93
N GLY A 263 15.27 -10.57 -8.76
CA GLY A 263 16.59 -11.14 -9.02
C GLY A 263 17.05 -10.95 -10.47
N ARG A 264 16.16 -11.20 -11.43
CA ARG A 264 16.41 -10.96 -12.87
C ARG A 264 16.71 -9.48 -13.15
N LEU A 265 15.93 -8.58 -12.58
CA LEU A 265 16.13 -7.13 -12.71
C LEU A 265 17.49 -6.70 -12.13
N ILE A 266 17.84 -7.14 -10.93
CA ILE A 266 19.13 -6.80 -10.30
C ILE A 266 20.29 -7.29 -11.16
N ALA A 267 20.22 -8.51 -11.68
CA ALA A 267 21.25 -9.06 -12.58
C ALA A 267 21.38 -8.22 -13.86
N PHE A 268 20.24 -7.91 -14.49
CA PHE A 268 20.19 -7.05 -15.68
C PHE A 268 20.79 -5.66 -15.44
N LEU A 269 20.43 -4.99 -14.33
CA LEU A 269 20.95 -3.66 -14.01
C LEU A 269 22.47 -3.67 -13.79
N LYS A 270 23.01 -4.75 -13.20
CA LYS A 270 24.46 -4.94 -13.02
C LYS A 270 25.18 -5.22 -14.34
N GLU A 271 24.64 -6.09 -15.18
CA GLU A 271 25.17 -6.41 -16.51
C GLU A 271 25.28 -5.18 -17.41
N HIS A 272 24.33 -4.25 -17.23
CA HIS A 272 24.27 -3.03 -18.04
C HIS A 272 24.78 -1.77 -17.33
N ASP A 273 25.58 -1.86 -16.27
CA ASP A 273 26.16 -0.72 -15.52
C ASP A 273 25.11 0.35 -15.11
N LEU A 274 23.90 -0.10 -14.80
CA LEU A 274 22.80 0.78 -14.38
C LEU A 274 22.58 0.75 -12.86
N TYR A 275 22.99 -0.33 -12.18
CA TYR A 275 22.64 -0.58 -10.77
C TYR A 275 23.09 0.53 -9.82
N ASP A 276 24.35 0.98 -9.96
CA ASP A 276 24.94 1.94 -9.04
C ASP A 276 24.29 3.34 -9.12
N ASN A 277 23.89 3.78 -10.33
CA ASN A 277 23.23 5.08 -10.53
C ASN A 277 21.70 4.98 -10.58
N THR A 278 21.11 3.98 -9.94
CA THR A 278 19.66 3.79 -9.90
C THR A 278 19.14 3.81 -8.48
N LEU A 279 18.14 4.67 -8.22
CA LEU A 279 17.27 4.59 -7.04
C LEU A 279 16.24 3.49 -7.30
N ILE A 280 16.19 2.49 -6.42
CA ILE A 280 15.15 1.45 -6.48
C ILE A 280 14.27 1.58 -5.24
N VAL A 281 12.98 1.75 -5.44
CA VAL A 281 11.95 1.80 -4.40
C VAL A 281 11.11 0.54 -4.51
N LEU A 282 11.26 -0.39 -3.59
CA LEU A 282 10.37 -1.55 -3.45
C LEU A 282 9.35 -1.23 -2.38
N MET A 283 8.07 -1.38 -2.72
CA MET A 283 6.97 -1.15 -1.80
C MET A 283 5.73 -1.96 -2.16
N SER A 284 4.79 -2.05 -1.22
CA SER A 284 3.42 -2.47 -1.49
C SER A 284 2.46 -1.27 -1.40
N ASP A 285 1.32 -1.36 -2.07
CA ASP A 285 0.23 -0.39 -1.91
C ASP A 285 -0.57 -0.61 -0.62
N HIS A 286 -0.71 -1.85 -0.16
CA HIS A 286 -1.26 -2.27 1.13
C HIS A 286 -0.86 -3.72 1.39
N GLY A 287 -1.13 -4.22 2.61
CA GLY A 287 -0.89 -5.61 2.97
C GLY A 287 -2.10 -6.52 2.79
N ASP A 288 -2.09 -7.64 3.51
CA ASP A 288 -3.08 -8.71 3.49
C ASP A 288 -3.25 -9.29 4.89
N MET A 289 -4.45 -9.66 5.30
CA MET A 289 -4.68 -10.33 6.58
C MET A 289 -4.00 -11.70 6.67
N MET A 290 -3.90 -12.43 5.59
CA MET A 290 -3.23 -13.72 5.39
C MET A 290 -3.30 -14.67 6.62
N GLY A 291 -4.52 -14.85 7.14
CA GLY A 291 -4.79 -15.69 8.30
C GLY A 291 -4.84 -14.95 9.64
N ALA A 292 -4.35 -13.73 9.73
CA ALA A 292 -4.45 -12.91 10.93
C ALA A 292 -5.92 -12.66 11.31
N HIS A 293 -6.25 -12.74 12.58
CA HIS A 293 -7.62 -12.67 13.11
C HIS A 293 -8.62 -13.63 12.41
N GLY A 294 -8.11 -14.74 11.80
CA GLY A 294 -8.91 -15.67 11.02
C GLY A 294 -9.46 -15.10 9.72
N MET A 295 -8.82 -14.07 9.15
CA MET A 295 -9.24 -13.38 7.94
C MET A 295 -8.20 -13.49 6.83
N MET A 296 -8.58 -13.10 5.61
CA MET A 296 -7.74 -13.00 4.41
C MET A 296 -8.07 -11.73 3.65
N MET A 297 -7.18 -11.33 2.75
CA MET A 297 -7.33 -10.13 1.92
C MET A 297 -7.29 -8.85 2.77
N LYS A 298 -7.89 -7.78 2.26
CA LYS A 298 -7.98 -6.47 2.93
C LYS A 298 -9.45 -6.02 2.99
N SER A 299 -9.73 -4.89 3.51
CA SER A 299 -10.95 -4.08 3.49
C SER A 299 -11.06 -3.25 4.79
N VAL A 300 -12.14 -3.40 5.57
CA VAL A 300 -12.46 -2.56 6.73
C VAL A 300 -11.49 -2.71 7.92
N PRO A 301 -10.94 -3.90 8.22
CA PRO A 301 -10.05 -4.02 9.36
C PRO A 301 -8.85 -3.08 9.27
N CYS A 302 -8.46 -2.52 10.40
CA CYS A 302 -7.38 -1.54 10.48
C CYS A 302 -6.03 -2.11 10.95
N PHE A 303 -5.88 -3.44 10.94
CA PHE A 303 -4.73 -4.13 11.53
C PHE A 303 -3.41 -3.86 10.80
N GLU A 304 -2.31 -4.05 11.52
CA GLU A 304 -0.95 -3.86 11.02
C GLU A 304 -0.68 -4.67 9.74
N GLU A 305 -1.24 -5.88 9.64
CA GLU A 305 -1.08 -6.75 8.46
C GLU A 305 -1.55 -6.12 7.15
N ILE A 306 -2.43 -5.12 7.21
CA ILE A 306 -2.96 -4.42 6.03
C ILE A 306 -2.28 -3.06 5.80
N TYR A 307 -2.04 -2.31 6.89
CA TYR A 307 -1.57 -0.92 6.79
C TYR A 307 -0.06 -0.78 6.88
N HIS A 308 0.63 -1.66 7.58
CA HIS A 308 2.08 -1.69 7.64
C HIS A 308 2.62 -2.39 6.38
N ILE A 309 3.30 -1.62 5.52
CA ILE A 309 3.77 -2.08 4.22
C ILE A 309 5.29 -2.23 4.16
N PRO A 310 5.83 -3.16 3.35
CA PRO A 310 7.25 -3.16 3.06
C PRO A 310 7.63 -1.88 2.32
N LEU A 311 8.73 -1.26 2.73
CA LEU A 311 9.37 -0.17 2.00
C LEU A 311 10.88 -0.33 2.09
N ILE A 312 11.53 -0.49 0.95
CA ILE A 312 12.98 -0.54 0.80
C ILE A 312 13.39 0.52 -0.21
N MET A 313 14.38 1.33 0.10
CA MET A 313 14.97 2.27 -0.84
C MET A 313 16.46 1.96 -1.02
N LYS A 314 16.84 1.37 -2.16
CA LYS A 314 18.24 1.25 -2.54
C LYS A 314 18.67 2.56 -3.20
N MET A 315 19.50 3.31 -2.47
CA MET A 315 20.00 4.62 -2.90
C MET A 315 21.04 4.49 -4.02
N PRO A 316 21.20 5.51 -4.89
CA PRO A 316 22.33 5.58 -5.80
C PRO A 316 23.65 5.40 -5.03
N GLN A 317 24.61 4.72 -5.65
CA GLN A 317 25.91 4.37 -5.05
C GLN A 317 25.80 3.57 -3.72
N GLN A 318 24.66 2.95 -3.47
CA GLN A 318 24.35 2.19 -2.25
C GLN A 318 24.56 3.02 -0.96
N GLU A 319 24.29 4.31 -1.02
CA GLU A 319 24.37 5.17 0.14
C GLU A 319 23.46 4.64 1.25
N LYS A 320 24.00 4.53 2.48
CA LYS A 320 23.33 3.97 3.67
C LYS A 320 22.85 2.50 3.52
N ALA A 321 23.52 1.71 2.68
CA ALA A 321 23.20 0.30 2.53
C ALA A 321 23.19 -0.45 3.89
N GLY A 322 22.23 -1.35 4.06
CA GLY A 322 22.08 -2.20 5.25
C GLY A 322 21.66 -1.45 6.51
N THR A 323 21.05 -0.27 6.37
CA THR A 323 20.52 0.49 7.53
C THR A 323 19.00 0.37 7.61
N THR A 324 18.47 0.53 8.82
CA THR A 324 17.04 0.60 9.09
C THR A 324 16.65 2.01 9.52
N ALA A 325 15.61 2.56 8.92
CA ALA A 325 15.05 3.87 9.27
C ALA A 325 13.86 3.65 10.22
N GLY A 326 14.02 4.04 11.49
CA GLY A 326 13.03 3.85 12.56
C GLY A 326 12.03 5.00 12.72
N PHE A 327 11.86 5.87 11.72
CA PHE A 327 10.84 6.93 11.72
C PHE A 327 9.65 6.56 10.84
N TYR A 328 8.50 7.15 11.13
CA TYR A 328 7.26 6.87 10.42
C TYR A 328 7.23 7.48 9.01
N VAL A 329 6.80 6.70 8.04
CA VAL A 329 6.64 7.12 6.63
C VAL A 329 5.25 6.75 6.15
N GLY A 330 4.52 7.72 5.59
CA GLY A 330 3.27 7.49 4.89
C GLY A 330 3.45 7.45 3.37
N THR A 331 2.59 6.73 2.68
CA THR A 331 2.60 6.66 1.20
C THR A 331 2.69 8.04 0.51
N PRO A 332 1.96 9.10 0.95
CA PRO A 332 2.02 10.42 0.31
C PRO A 332 3.41 11.07 0.31
N GLU A 333 4.28 10.69 1.25
CA GLU A 333 5.60 11.29 1.45
C GLU A 333 6.66 10.73 0.50
N ILE A 334 6.42 9.55 -0.08
CA ILE A 334 7.36 8.86 -0.97
C ILE A 334 7.60 9.69 -2.23
N ALA A 335 6.53 10.22 -2.85
CA ALA A 335 6.64 11.04 -4.05
C ALA A 335 7.54 12.26 -3.86
N SER A 336 7.32 13.02 -2.78
CA SER A 336 8.11 14.21 -2.45
C SER A 336 9.58 13.87 -2.19
N THR A 337 9.83 12.74 -1.52
CA THR A 337 11.19 12.29 -1.21
C THR A 337 11.95 11.86 -2.47
N VAL A 338 11.30 11.10 -3.35
CA VAL A 338 11.91 10.67 -4.63
C VAL A 338 12.22 11.87 -5.51
N LEU A 339 11.33 12.86 -5.60
CA LEU A 339 11.59 14.09 -6.36
C LEU A 339 12.76 14.88 -5.78
N GLU A 340 12.86 15.00 -4.47
CA GLU A 340 13.98 15.70 -3.83
C GLU A 340 15.29 14.96 -4.04
N LEU A 341 15.32 13.63 -3.92
CA LEU A 341 16.48 12.78 -4.22
C LEU A 341 16.94 12.91 -5.69
N ALA A 342 16.00 13.01 -6.59
CA ALA A 342 16.26 13.19 -8.02
C ALA A 342 16.69 14.63 -8.40
N GLY A 343 16.67 15.56 -7.45
CA GLY A 343 16.91 16.98 -7.70
C GLY A 343 15.87 17.62 -8.62
N CYS A 344 14.64 17.11 -8.57
CA CYS A 344 13.50 17.59 -9.35
C CYS A 344 12.70 18.65 -8.58
N ARG A 345 11.83 19.37 -9.30
CA ARG A 345 10.90 20.30 -8.65
C ARG A 345 9.94 19.58 -7.69
N LYS A 346 9.49 20.29 -6.68
CA LYS A 346 8.43 19.81 -5.78
C LYS A 346 7.09 19.68 -6.52
N LEU A 347 6.22 18.83 -6.01
CA LEU A 347 4.82 18.78 -6.43
C LEU A 347 4.13 20.11 -6.19
N LYS A 348 3.23 20.49 -7.09
CA LYS A 348 2.39 21.70 -6.97
C LYS A 348 1.06 21.32 -6.34
N GLY A 349 0.59 22.11 -5.39
CA GLY A 349 -0.70 21.89 -4.74
C GLY A 349 -0.65 22.11 -3.24
N LYS A 350 -1.77 21.76 -2.58
CA LYS A 350 -1.93 21.78 -1.14
C LYS A 350 -1.83 20.36 -0.56
N HIS A 351 -1.55 20.28 0.74
CA HIS A 351 -1.61 19.05 1.52
C HIS A 351 -0.74 17.90 0.97
N ILE A 352 0.40 18.28 0.38
CA ILE A 352 1.38 17.34 -0.16
C ILE A 352 2.22 16.81 0.99
N GLY A 353 2.45 15.49 1.02
CA GLY A 353 3.30 14.83 1.99
C GLY A 353 4.71 15.42 2.03
N GLU A 354 5.25 15.64 3.21
CA GLU A 354 6.59 16.19 3.39
C GLU A 354 7.65 15.15 3.01
N SER A 355 8.69 15.57 2.31
CA SER A 355 9.84 14.69 2.04
C SER A 355 10.52 14.27 3.35
N PHE A 356 10.82 13.00 3.47
CA PHE A 356 11.58 12.46 4.60
C PHE A 356 13.10 12.41 4.38
N LEU A 357 13.58 12.96 3.26
CA LEU A 357 15.03 13.04 3.00
C LEU A 357 15.82 13.75 4.12
N PRO A 358 15.31 14.83 4.76
CA PRO A 358 15.98 15.44 5.90
C PRO A 358 16.20 14.50 7.10
N TRP A 359 15.25 13.58 7.37
CA TRP A 359 15.45 12.56 8.41
C TRP A 359 16.51 11.53 8.00
N LEU A 360 16.49 11.10 6.75
CA LEU A 360 17.53 10.20 6.22
C LEU A 360 18.93 10.82 6.30
N LYS A 361 19.05 12.14 6.12
CA LYS A 361 20.33 12.86 6.28
C LYS A 361 20.70 13.16 7.72
N GLY A 362 19.82 12.89 8.68
CA GLY A 362 20.02 13.24 10.08
C GLY A 362 19.85 14.73 10.40
N GLU A 363 19.22 15.50 9.50
CA GLU A 363 18.97 16.94 9.66
C GLU A 363 17.75 17.22 10.56
N LYS A 364 16.78 16.27 10.61
CA LYS A 364 15.62 16.26 11.50
C LYS A 364 15.72 15.04 12.41
N THR A 365 15.19 15.14 13.62
CA THR A 365 15.46 14.13 14.66
C THR A 365 14.34 13.13 14.84
N ASP A 366 13.09 13.42 14.51
CA ASP A 366 12.00 12.53 14.92
C ASP A 366 10.71 12.77 14.17
N LYS A 367 10.21 11.74 13.53
CA LYS A 367 8.85 11.67 13.00
C LYS A 367 8.22 10.39 13.52
N ARG A 368 7.29 10.51 14.47
CA ARG A 368 6.74 9.42 15.24
C ARG A 368 5.27 9.15 14.95
N HIS A 369 4.75 9.58 13.82
CA HIS A 369 3.34 9.38 13.49
C HIS A 369 3.11 9.04 12.03
N ALA A 370 2.04 8.29 11.79
CA ALA A 370 1.44 8.07 10.48
C ALA A 370 -0.08 8.28 10.55
N PHE A 371 -0.70 8.47 9.40
CA PHE A 371 -2.13 8.69 9.29
C PHE A 371 -2.71 7.99 8.08
N ALA A 372 -3.89 7.39 8.24
CA ALA A 372 -4.62 6.75 7.16
C ALA A 372 -6.12 7.07 7.22
N GLU A 373 -6.74 6.99 6.04
CA GLU A 373 -8.15 7.24 5.82
C GLU A 373 -8.79 6.03 5.15
N PHE A 374 -9.96 5.64 5.62
CA PHE A 374 -10.75 4.61 4.95
C PHE A 374 -12.19 5.09 4.77
N PHE A 375 -12.70 4.97 3.55
CA PHE A 375 -14.03 5.43 3.16
C PHE A 375 -15.00 4.29 2.79
N GLY A 376 -14.57 3.07 3.07
CA GLY A 376 -15.26 1.84 2.69
C GLY A 376 -14.69 1.19 1.44
N GLN A 377 -15.24 0.02 1.13
CA GLN A 377 -14.96 -0.73 -0.10
C GLN A 377 -16.28 -1.26 -0.65
N ARG A 378 -16.77 -0.68 -1.75
CA ARG A 378 -18.08 -0.97 -2.36
C ARG A 378 -19.29 -0.59 -1.49
N PHE A 379 -19.08 -0.13 -0.27
CA PHE A 379 -20.08 0.42 0.63
C PHE A 379 -19.49 1.62 1.38
N PHE A 380 -20.34 2.51 1.87
CA PHE A 380 -19.88 3.68 2.59
C PHE A 380 -19.47 3.31 4.02
N TYR A 381 -18.31 3.76 4.42
CA TYR A 381 -17.78 3.65 5.76
C TYR A 381 -16.95 4.91 6.06
N THR A 382 -16.63 5.16 7.31
CA THR A 382 -15.75 6.27 7.69
C THR A 382 -14.86 5.84 8.84
N GLN A 383 -13.57 5.83 8.59
CA GLN A 383 -12.56 5.45 9.56
C GLN A 383 -11.33 6.33 9.37
N ARG A 384 -10.69 6.73 10.48
CA ARG A 384 -9.38 7.39 10.49
C ARG A 384 -8.49 6.65 11.43
N ILE A 385 -7.26 6.41 11.01
CA ILE A 385 -6.28 5.65 11.75
C ILE A 385 -5.07 6.55 11.99
N TYR A 386 -4.65 6.62 13.24
CA TYR A 386 -3.53 7.44 13.64
C TYR A 386 -2.56 6.63 14.49
N TRP A 387 -1.33 6.56 14.05
CA TRP A 387 -0.22 5.94 14.77
C TRP A 387 0.64 7.04 15.38
N GLN A 388 1.05 6.84 16.62
CA GLN A 388 2.09 7.65 17.25
C GLN A 388 2.87 6.82 18.26
N ASP A 389 4.17 6.84 18.14
CA ASP A 389 5.04 5.97 18.93
C ASP A 389 4.55 4.51 18.82
N ASP A 390 4.39 3.81 19.91
CA ASP A 390 3.90 2.44 19.94
C ASP A 390 2.35 2.35 20.06
N MET A 391 1.62 3.44 19.87
CA MET A 391 0.16 3.48 20.03
C MET A 391 -0.55 3.68 18.70
N LYS A 392 -1.64 2.95 18.50
CA LYS A 392 -2.54 3.12 17.35
C LYS A 392 -3.96 3.42 17.81
N TYR A 393 -4.50 4.56 17.38
CA TYR A 393 -5.89 4.94 17.59
C TYR A 393 -6.68 4.85 16.28
N VAL A 394 -7.87 4.26 16.35
CA VAL A 394 -8.80 4.17 15.23
C VAL A 394 -10.14 4.81 15.60
N PHE A 395 -10.47 5.86 14.90
CA PHE A 395 -11.80 6.46 14.95
C PHE A 395 -12.74 5.72 14.02
N ASN A 396 -13.80 5.14 14.57
CA ASN A 396 -14.87 4.45 13.84
C ASN A 396 -16.18 5.23 13.99
N ALA A 397 -16.58 5.98 12.96
CA ALA A 397 -17.77 6.85 13.03
C ALA A 397 -19.10 6.10 13.23
N PHE A 398 -19.16 4.80 12.94
CA PHE A 398 -20.38 3.98 12.98
C PHE A 398 -20.32 2.83 13.99
N ASP A 399 -19.20 2.69 14.70
CA ASP A 399 -18.97 1.61 15.67
C ASP A 399 -18.08 2.11 16.80
N GLU A 400 -17.55 1.21 17.59
CA GLU A 400 -16.65 1.54 18.68
C GLU A 400 -15.25 1.89 18.17
N ASP A 401 -14.63 2.91 18.79
CA ASP A 401 -13.23 3.22 18.53
C ASP A 401 -12.32 2.08 18.98
N GLU A 402 -11.15 2.04 18.36
CA GLU A 402 -10.11 1.09 18.74
C GLU A 402 -8.86 1.83 19.24
N LEU A 403 -8.16 1.21 20.17
CA LEU A 403 -6.87 1.67 20.67
C LEU A 403 -6.01 0.45 20.93
N TYR A 404 -4.82 0.42 20.35
CA TYR A 404 -3.87 -0.68 20.50
C TYR A 404 -2.52 -0.17 21.02
N ASP A 405 -1.96 -0.92 21.95
CA ASP A 405 -0.59 -0.75 22.47
C ASP A 405 0.32 -1.73 21.73
N LEU A 406 0.86 -1.30 20.59
CA LEU A 406 1.63 -2.16 19.69
C LEU A 406 2.95 -2.67 20.31
N LYS A 407 3.44 -2.02 21.36
CA LYS A 407 4.62 -2.48 22.09
C LYS A 407 4.34 -3.71 22.94
N ASN A 408 3.20 -3.72 23.63
CA ASN A 408 2.81 -4.79 24.54
C ASN A 408 1.91 -5.84 23.88
N ASP A 409 1.23 -5.44 22.80
CA ASP A 409 0.32 -6.28 22.01
C ASP A 409 0.53 -6.02 20.50
N PRO A 410 1.65 -6.45 19.91
CA PRO A 410 1.96 -6.24 18.50
C PRO A 410 1.01 -6.98 17.55
N HIS A 411 0.20 -7.89 18.06
CA HIS A 411 -0.78 -8.67 17.31
C HIS A 411 -2.22 -8.14 17.44
N GLU A 412 -2.41 -7.01 18.11
CA GLU A 412 -3.68 -6.31 18.25
C GLU A 412 -4.84 -7.18 18.78
N LEU A 413 -4.52 -8.07 19.73
CA LEU A 413 -5.48 -8.97 20.34
C LEU A 413 -6.46 -8.25 21.26
N ILE A 414 -6.03 -7.14 21.90
CA ILE A 414 -6.79 -6.45 22.95
C ILE A 414 -7.05 -5.00 22.56
N ASN A 415 -8.31 -4.64 22.32
CA ASN A 415 -8.73 -3.25 22.20
C ASN A 415 -8.81 -2.58 23.57
N VAL A 416 -7.83 -1.73 23.90
CA VAL A 416 -7.75 -1.04 25.21
C VAL A 416 -8.54 0.27 25.24
N SER A 417 -9.30 0.61 24.19
CA SER A 417 -10.01 1.89 24.06
C SER A 417 -11.02 2.19 25.16
N LYS A 418 -11.48 1.18 25.92
CA LYS A 418 -12.42 1.33 27.04
C LYS A 418 -11.77 1.25 28.42
N GLN A 419 -10.48 0.91 28.47
CA GLN A 419 -9.75 0.78 29.74
C GLN A 419 -9.45 2.16 30.34
N ALA A 420 -9.60 2.27 31.66
CA ALA A 420 -9.48 3.56 32.37
C ALA A 420 -8.07 4.17 32.21
N ASP A 421 -7.04 3.36 32.28
CA ASP A 421 -5.63 3.80 32.23
C ASP A 421 -5.23 4.36 30.85
N TYR A 422 -5.97 4.03 29.80
CA TYR A 422 -5.69 4.47 28.44
C TYR A 422 -6.56 5.67 27.98
N GLN A 423 -7.47 6.17 28.81
CA GLN A 423 -8.41 7.23 28.37
C GLN A 423 -7.72 8.55 28.03
N GLU A 424 -6.66 8.94 28.74
CA GLU A 424 -5.94 10.20 28.45
C GLU A 424 -5.14 10.07 27.14
N ILE A 425 -4.47 8.94 26.94
CA ILE A 425 -3.77 8.62 25.68
C ILE A 425 -4.77 8.66 24.52
N LYS A 426 -5.92 7.99 24.65
CA LYS A 426 -6.97 7.98 23.63
C LYS A 426 -7.41 9.40 23.24
N ARG A 427 -7.64 10.28 24.25
CA ARG A 427 -8.03 11.67 23.99
C ARG A 427 -6.94 12.45 23.28
N GLU A 428 -5.67 12.23 23.66
CA GLU A 428 -4.55 12.93 23.04
C GLU A 428 -4.36 12.53 21.59
N LEU A 429 -4.35 11.23 21.28
CA LEU A 429 -4.26 10.74 19.90
C LEU A 429 -5.44 11.23 19.05
N CYS A 430 -6.64 11.29 19.63
CA CYS A 430 -7.81 11.86 18.95
C CYS A 430 -7.63 13.36 18.66
N ARG A 431 -7.03 14.16 19.57
CA ARG A 431 -6.73 15.60 19.29
C ARG A 431 -5.74 15.73 18.14
N GLN A 432 -4.69 14.94 18.13
CA GLN A 432 -3.68 14.96 17.07
C GLN A 432 -4.26 14.51 15.72
N MET A 433 -5.11 13.50 15.71
CA MET A 433 -5.88 13.11 14.53
C MET A 433 -6.71 14.32 13.99
N TRP A 434 -7.39 15.06 14.87
CA TRP A 434 -8.15 16.25 14.45
C TRP A 434 -7.27 17.37 13.91
N GLU A 435 -6.02 17.53 14.39
CA GLU A 435 -5.10 18.50 13.81
C GLU A 435 -4.77 18.14 12.33
N ILE A 436 -4.50 16.87 12.03
CA ILE A 436 -4.28 16.44 10.66
C ILE A 436 -5.53 16.67 9.80
N ILE A 437 -6.72 16.29 10.27
CA ILE A 437 -7.99 16.48 9.55
C ILE A 437 -8.21 17.97 9.22
N LYS A 438 -7.93 18.87 10.16
CA LYS A 438 -8.04 20.32 9.95
C LYS A 438 -6.96 20.85 9.01
N ASP A 439 -5.71 20.41 9.19
CA ASP A 439 -4.58 20.90 8.42
C ASP A 439 -4.62 20.43 6.96
N THR A 440 -5.21 19.26 6.71
CA THR A 440 -5.41 18.72 5.35
C THR A 440 -6.77 19.11 4.74
N GLU A 441 -7.59 19.89 5.45
CA GLU A 441 -8.92 20.34 4.98
C GLU A 441 -9.86 19.15 4.64
N ASP A 442 -9.81 18.03 5.41
CA ASP A 442 -10.70 16.88 5.21
C ASP A 442 -12.15 17.25 5.52
N SER A 443 -12.87 17.74 4.49
CA SER A 443 -14.25 18.18 4.59
C SER A 443 -15.24 17.05 4.94
N THR A 444 -14.83 15.80 4.82
CA THR A 444 -15.71 14.66 5.13
C THR A 444 -15.98 14.52 6.63
N LEU A 445 -15.10 15.07 7.48
CA LEU A 445 -15.23 15.08 8.94
C LEU A 445 -15.18 16.48 9.56
N ALA A 446 -14.70 17.49 8.83
CA ALA A 446 -14.49 18.83 9.37
C ALA A 446 -15.78 19.51 9.88
N ASP A 447 -16.94 19.12 9.36
CA ASP A 447 -18.25 19.61 9.80
C ASP A 447 -18.85 18.83 10.99
N ALA A 448 -18.02 18.15 11.79
CA ALA A 448 -18.43 17.45 13.01
C ALA A 448 -19.00 18.39 14.12
N GLU A 449 -19.42 19.61 13.76
CA GLU A 449 -20.13 20.52 14.64
C GLU A 449 -21.57 20.11 14.92
N TYR A 450 -22.16 19.35 14.02
CA TYR A 450 -23.52 18.87 14.24
C TYR A 450 -23.54 17.97 15.47
N TYR A 451 -24.22 18.44 16.52
CA TYR A 451 -24.11 17.85 17.85
C TYR A 451 -24.47 16.35 17.93
N LEU A 452 -25.29 15.87 17.01
CA LEU A 452 -25.63 14.43 16.89
C LEU A 452 -24.50 13.58 16.27
N MET A 453 -23.47 14.21 15.70
CA MET A 453 -22.33 13.53 15.08
C MET A 453 -21.06 13.59 15.95
N ARG A 454 -21.22 13.85 17.26
CA ARG A 454 -20.11 13.91 18.22
C ARG A 454 -19.78 12.53 18.79
N PHE A 455 -19.29 11.65 17.95
CA PHE A 455 -18.94 10.30 18.37
C PHE A 455 -17.50 10.16 18.86
N ALA A 456 -16.60 11.04 18.46
CA ALA A 456 -15.22 11.02 18.90
C ALA A 456 -15.06 11.40 20.38
N PRO A 457 -14.06 10.88 21.11
CA PRO A 457 -13.84 11.14 22.53
C PRO A 457 -13.54 12.61 22.85
N VAL A 458 -13.03 13.36 21.88
CA VAL A 458 -12.89 14.82 21.88
C VAL A 458 -13.31 15.38 20.52
N GLY A 459 -13.88 16.58 20.52
CA GLY A 459 -14.28 17.26 19.27
C GLY A 459 -13.10 17.96 18.59
N PRO A 460 -13.31 18.48 17.36
CA PRO A 460 -12.28 19.14 16.56
C PRO A 460 -11.82 20.49 17.12
N GLY A 461 -12.42 21.00 18.21
CA GLY A 461 -12.11 22.31 18.75
C GLY A 461 -12.69 23.46 17.91
N GLU A 462 -12.10 24.69 18.03
CA GLU A 462 -12.53 25.83 17.24
C GLU A 462 -12.24 25.60 15.73
N LYS A 463 -13.19 26.05 14.89
CA LYS A 463 -12.99 26.04 13.43
C LYS A 463 -11.80 26.92 13.04
N LYS A 464 -10.80 26.36 12.39
CA LYS A 464 -10.05 27.13 11.39
C LYS A 464 -11.05 27.45 10.27
N GLN A 465 -11.18 28.73 9.88
CA GLN A 465 -11.99 29.08 8.71
C GLN A 465 -11.48 28.29 7.52
N MET A 466 -12.16 27.22 7.19
CA MET A 466 -11.87 26.47 5.98
C MET A 466 -12.27 27.36 4.81
N GLY A 467 -11.32 27.65 3.92
CA GLY A 467 -11.49 28.59 2.83
C GLY A 467 -12.74 28.28 2.01
N ASN A 468 -13.63 29.28 1.91
CA ASN A 468 -14.76 29.40 0.96
C ASN A 468 -15.47 28.12 0.49
N TYR A 469 -15.70 27.14 1.34
CA TYR A 469 -16.87 26.30 1.14
C TYR A 469 -18.08 27.20 1.47
N THR A 470 -18.69 27.73 0.43
CA THR A 470 -20.04 28.27 0.51
C THR A 470 -20.96 27.09 0.81
N LEU A 471 -20.91 26.58 2.03
CA LEU A 471 -22.01 25.82 2.57
C LEU A 471 -23.24 26.73 2.40
N TYR A 472 -24.21 26.24 1.70
CA TYR A 472 -25.51 26.86 1.49
C TYR A 472 -25.89 27.73 2.66
N ASN A 473 -25.60 29.04 2.57
CA ASN A 473 -26.24 30.06 3.39
C ASN A 473 -27.72 30.10 2.99
N LYS A 474 -28.46 29.08 3.36
CA LYS A 474 -29.87 29.20 3.55
C LYS A 474 -30.05 29.68 4.97
N THR A 475 -30.06 31.00 5.17
CA THR A 475 -30.81 31.64 6.22
C THR A 475 -32.24 31.11 6.13
N PHE A 476 -32.64 30.30 7.10
CA PHE A 476 -34.04 30.01 7.35
C PHE A 476 -34.65 31.21 8.08
#